data_779ba65614fe5fd011e78ce82b1214d8
#
_entry.id   779ba65614fe5fd011e78ce82b1214d8
#
_cell.length_a   1.000
_cell.length_b   1.000
_cell.length_c   1.000
_cell.angle_alpha   90.00
_cell.angle_beta   90.00
_cell.angle_gamma   90.00
#
_symmetry.space_group_name_H-M   'P 1'
#
loop_
_entity.id
_entity.type
_entity.pdbx_description
1 polymer ?
#
loop_
_entity_poly.entity_id
_entity_poly.type
_entity_poly.pdbx_seq_one_letter_code
_entity_poly.pdbx_strand_id
1 'polypeptide(L)'
;NPIAALAEIIASFHDEEGRVAVRGFYDGVEPIATWERSMWATVPGMSNEELAQLTGVETVVTEAGFTGAECIFARPTLEINGIGGGYQGEGSKTIIPSHAFAKISCRLVPGQQPERIETLLEEHVKKHSPKGVTVEFRRGHGGNAYVCDPNSEFGLAAQQALEEAFGRKPVLVREGGSIPIIEEMKRVLGADALMLGMCLPDARIHSPNENFPVDLFSKGIDMSQILLRRLGQIKH
;
A
#
# COMPACT_ATOMS: atom_id res chain seq x y z
N ASN A 1 12.07 21.65 22.74
CA ASN A 1 12.07 20.23 23.07
C ASN A 1 11.90 19.46 21.77
N PRO A 2 12.89 18.60 21.35
CA PRO A 2 12.82 17.86 20.09
C PRO A 2 11.61 16.92 19.96
N ILE A 3 11.15 16.31 21.05
CA ILE A 3 9.95 15.45 21.00
C ILE A 3 8.70 16.29 20.70
N ALA A 4 8.54 17.45 21.36
CA ALA A 4 7.40 18.33 21.08
C ALA A 4 7.42 18.83 19.63
N ALA A 5 8.59 19.26 19.14
CA ALA A 5 8.78 19.69 17.76
C ALA A 5 8.46 18.57 16.76
N LEU A 6 8.91 17.33 17.05
CA LEU A 6 8.62 16.18 16.21
C LEU A 6 7.13 15.85 16.20
N ALA A 7 6.45 15.94 17.35
CA ALA A 7 5.00 15.72 17.44
C ALA A 7 4.21 16.74 16.60
N GLU A 8 4.61 18.02 16.60
CA GLU A 8 3.99 19.05 15.75
C GLU A 8 4.18 18.75 14.26
N ILE A 9 5.38 18.33 13.86
CA ILE A 9 5.67 17.95 12.47
C ILE A 9 4.82 16.74 12.08
N ILE A 10 4.78 15.68 12.90
CA ILE A 10 3.98 14.48 12.63
C ILE A 10 2.49 14.81 12.50
N ALA A 11 1.96 15.60 13.43
CA ALA A 11 0.56 16.02 13.41
C ALA A 11 0.19 16.82 12.14
N SER A 12 1.16 17.47 11.50
CA SER A 12 0.92 18.22 10.27
C SER A 12 0.82 17.39 8.99
N PHE A 13 1.14 16.09 9.04
CA PHE A 13 1.08 15.23 7.85
C PHE A 13 -0.32 14.86 7.38
N HIS A 14 -1.30 14.89 8.29
CA HIS A 14 -2.69 14.58 7.97
C HIS A 14 -3.61 15.72 8.39
N ASP A 15 -4.70 15.87 7.65
CA ASP A 15 -5.78 16.77 8.00
C ASP A 15 -6.89 16.06 8.80
N GLU A 16 -7.92 16.83 9.19
CA GLU A 16 -9.07 16.31 9.95
C GLU A 16 -9.94 15.32 9.14
N GLU A 17 -9.76 15.27 7.83
CA GLU A 17 -10.47 14.37 6.91
C GLU A 17 -9.69 13.08 6.62
N GLY A 18 -8.56 12.86 7.32
CA GLY A 18 -7.68 11.70 7.14
C GLY A 18 -6.86 11.73 5.86
N ARG A 19 -6.75 12.89 5.19
CA ARG A 19 -5.98 13.06 3.97
C ARG A 19 -4.54 13.44 4.32
N VAL A 20 -3.61 13.02 3.47
CA VAL A 20 -2.22 13.50 3.58
C VAL A 20 -2.18 15.01 3.24
N ALA A 21 -1.82 15.84 4.22
CA ALA A 21 -1.83 17.30 4.10
C ALA A 21 -0.57 17.87 3.43
N VAL A 22 0.31 17.03 2.91
CA VAL A 22 1.50 17.43 2.17
C VAL A 22 1.07 17.95 0.80
N ARG A 23 1.35 19.24 0.56
CA ARG A 23 0.93 19.90 -0.69
C ARG A 23 1.53 19.20 -1.91
N GLY A 24 0.68 18.83 -2.88
CA GLY A 24 1.09 18.13 -4.09
C GLY A 24 1.24 16.62 -3.93
N PHE A 25 0.95 16.06 -2.75
CA PHE A 25 1.07 14.62 -2.51
C PHE A 25 0.18 13.79 -3.45
N TYR A 26 -0.98 14.32 -3.80
CA TYR A 26 -1.95 13.63 -4.70
C TYR A 26 -1.81 14.04 -6.17
N ASP A 27 -0.78 14.84 -6.54
CA ASP A 27 -0.56 15.20 -7.93
C ASP A 27 -0.29 13.95 -8.77
N GLY A 28 -1.06 13.77 -9.86
CA GLY A 28 -0.96 12.62 -10.75
C GLY A 28 -1.72 11.37 -10.27
N VAL A 29 -2.37 11.40 -9.11
CA VAL A 29 -3.21 10.28 -8.65
C VAL A 29 -4.50 10.22 -9.45
N GLU A 30 -4.68 9.15 -10.19
CA GLU A 30 -5.88 8.92 -11.01
C GLU A 30 -7.11 8.62 -10.16
N PRO A 31 -8.29 9.10 -10.56
CA PRO A 31 -9.54 8.73 -9.92
C PRO A 31 -9.80 7.22 -10.01
N ILE A 32 -10.42 6.66 -8.98
CA ILE A 32 -10.86 5.26 -9.00
C ILE A 32 -12.01 5.14 -10.02
N ALA A 33 -11.87 4.22 -10.97
CA ALA A 33 -12.90 4.00 -11.98
C ALA A 33 -14.19 3.42 -11.35
N THR A 34 -15.34 3.76 -11.93
CA THR A 34 -16.65 3.29 -11.40
C THR A 34 -16.75 1.77 -11.35
N TRP A 35 -16.18 1.08 -12.34
CA TRP A 35 -16.19 -0.38 -12.35
C TRP A 35 -15.34 -0.99 -11.24
N GLU A 36 -14.20 -0.36 -10.87
CA GLU A 36 -13.35 -0.76 -9.75
C GLU A 36 -14.11 -0.61 -8.43
N ARG A 37 -14.72 0.55 -8.18
CA ARG A 37 -15.54 0.79 -6.99
C ARG A 37 -16.64 -0.26 -6.84
N SER A 38 -17.37 -0.53 -7.93
CA SER A 38 -18.45 -1.52 -7.94
C SER A 38 -17.93 -2.93 -7.66
N MET A 39 -16.79 -3.30 -8.21
CA MET A 39 -16.16 -4.60 -8.00
C MET A 39 -15.63 -4.73 -6.58
N TRP A 40 -14.91 -3.72 -6.07
CA TRP A 40 -14.30 -3.77 -4.74
C TRP A 40 -15.32 -3.78 -3.61
N ALA A 41 -16.49 -3.19 -3.81
CA ALA A 41 -17.61 -3.27 -2.86
C ALA A 41 -18.14 -4.71 -2.68
N THR A 42 -17.78 -5.65 -3.56
CA THR A 42 -18.20 -7.05 -3.48
C THR A 42 -17.10 -7.99 -2.97
N VAL A 43 -15.92 -7.47 -2.65
CA VAL A 43 -14.80 -8.28 -2.13
C VAL A 43 -15.09 -8.70 -0.69
N PRO A 44 -15.20 -10.00 -0.40
CA PRO A 44 -15.43 -10.47 0.96
C PRO A 44 -14.29 -10.06 1.90
N GLY A 45 -14.64 -9.65 3.12
CA GLY A 45 -13.66 -9.22 4.12
C GLY A 45 -13.17 -7.78 3.96
N MET A 46 -13.73 -7.00 3.02
CA MET A 46 -13.26 -5.65 2.67
C MET A 46 -14.28 -4.54 2.98
N SER A 47 -15.46 -4.85 3.53
CA SER A 47 -16.31 -3.79 4.08
C SER A 47 -15.65 -3.13 5.30
N ASN A 48 -16.01 -1.89 5.62
CA ASN A 48 -15.43 -1.22 6.78
C ASN A 48 -15.68 -1.98 8.08
N GLU A 49 -16.85 -2.63 8.21
CA GLU A 49 -17.22 -3.46 9.34
C GLU A 49 -16.34 -4.72 9.44
N GLU A 50 -16.14 -5.43 8.33
CA GLU A 50 -15.28 -6.61 8.26
C GLU A 50 -13.81 -6.26 8.53
N LEU A 51 -13.32 -5.13 7.99
CA LEU A 51 -11.98 -4.62 8.25
C LEU A 51 -11.80 -4.24 9.73
N ALA A 52 -12.80 -3.61 10.35
CA ALA A 52 -12.76 -3.29 11.77
C ALA A 52 -12.66 -4.57 12.63
N GLN A 53 -13.45 -5.61 12.30
CA GLN A 53 -13.39 -6.91 12.96
C GLN A 53 -12.02 -7.58 12.77
N LEU A 54 -11.50 -7.60 11.55
CA LEU A 54 -10.21 -8.20 11.21
C LEU A 54 -9.05 -7.55 11.96
N THR A 55 -9.08 -6.23 12.10
CA THR A 55 -8.02 -5.44 12.75
C THR A 55 -8.23 -5.27 14.26
N GLY A 56 -9.42 -5.61 14.78
CA GLY A 56 -9.74 -5.48 16.19
C GLY A 56 -9.97 -4.03 16.66
N VAL A 57 -10.27 -3.12 15.73
CA VAL A 57 -10.61 -1.72 16.05
C VAL A 57 -12.13 -1.54 16.08
N GLU A 58 -12.60 -0.53 16.80
CA GLU A 58 -14.02 -0.21 16.86
C GLU A 58 -14.56 0.30 15.51
N THR A 59 -13.76 1.12 14.85
CA THR A 59 -14.11 1.73 13.54
C THR A 59 -12.85 1.90 12.70
N VAL A 60 -12.95 1.59 11.41
CA VAL A 60 -11.89 1.89 10.45
C VAL A 60 -11.94 3.37 10.11
N VAL A 61 -10.82 4.06 10.33
CA VAL A 61 -10.65 5.46 9.89
C VAL A 61 -10.10 5.47 8.46
N THR A 62 -10.79 6.14 7.57
CA THR A 62 -10.45 6.21 6.14
C THR A 62 -10.28 7.67 5.70
N GLU A 63 -9.63 7.89 4.58
CA GLU A 63 -9.66 9.17 3.88
C GLU A 63 -11.11 9.51 3.52
N ALA A 64 -11.55 10.74 3.79
CA ALA A 64 -12.93 11.15 3.55
C ALA A 64 -13.36 10.92 2.09
N GLY A 65 -14.51 10.30 1.90
CA GLY A 65 -15.07 9.95 0.59
C GLY A 65 -14.58 8.63 0.00
N PHE A 66 -13.80 7.84 0.75
CA PHE A 66 -13.34 6.53 0.35
C PHE A 66 -13.69 5.46 1.38
N THR A 67 -13.94 4.24 0.92
CA THR A 67 -14.08 3.06 1.78
C THR A 67 -12.70 2.51 2.18
N GLY A 68 -12.65 1.64 3.19
CA GLY A 68 -11.41 0.96 3.59
C GLY A 68 -10.78 0.17 2.43
N ALA A 69 -11.59 -0.54 1.66
CA ALA A 69 -11.13 -1.24 0.44
C ALA A 69 -10.50 -0.28 -0.58
N GLU A 70 -11.14 0.85 -0.85
CA GLU A 70 -10.62 1.86 -1.78
C GLU A 70 -9.30 2.47 -1.28
N CYS A 71 -9.19 2.70 0.03
CA CYS A 71 -7.94 3.16 0.64
C CYS A 71 -6.82 2.13 0.48
N ILE A 72 -7.10 0.85 0.74
CA ILE A 72 -6.12 -0.24 0.61
C ILE A 72 -5.68 -0.43 -0.85
N PHE A 73 -6.63 -0.39 -1.78
CA PHE A 73 -6.35 -0.77 -3.17
C PHE A 73 -5.84 0.38 -4.04
N ALA A 74 -6.24 1.63 -3.78
CA ALA A 74 -5.99 2.70 -4.73
C ALA A 74 -5.60 4.06 -4.15
N ARG A 75 -5.53 4.21 -2.82
CA ARG A 75 -5.12 5.50 -2.26
C ARG A 75 -3.66 5.46 -1.78
N PRO A 76 -2.89 6.51 -2.06
CA PRO A 76 -1.54 6.62 -1.52
C PRO A 76 -1.61 6.92 -0.03
N THR A 77 -0.65 6.41 0.74
CA THR A 77 -0.59 6.62 2.19
C THR A 77 0.74 7.22 2.64
N LEU A 78 0.70 7.86 3.81
CA LEU A 78 1.87 8.29 4.55
C LEU A 78 1.74 7.77 5.98
N GLU A 79 2.67 6.90 6.37
CA GLU A 79 2.60 6.19 7.64
C GLU A 79 3.82 6.48 8.52
N ILE A 80 3.58 6.59 9.81
CA ILE A 80 4.64 6.73 10.82
C ILE A 80 4.97 5.32 11.34
N ASN A 81 6.06 4.75 10.86
CA ASN A 81 6.46 3.38 11.19
C ASN A 81 7.29 3.28 12.48
N GLY A 82 7.74 4.40 12.99
CA GLY A 82 8.50 4.43 14.23
C GLY A 82 8.77 5.85 14.70
N ILE A 83 8.81 6.00 16.00
CA ILE A 83 9.15 7.24 16.67
C ILE A 83 10.07 6.95 17.85
N GLY A 84 11.06 7.78 18.10
CA GLY A 84 11.96 7.61 19.22
C GLY A 84 12.54 8.92 19.71
N GLY A 85 12.96 8.91 20.95
CA GLY A 85 13.56 10.06 21.65
C GLY A 85 13.19 10.11 23.12
N GLY A 86 13.96 10.86 23.88
CA GLY A 86 13.76 10.99 25.34
C GLY A 86 14.10 9.75 26.12
N TYR A 87 13.63 9.72 27.37
CA TYR A 87 13.82 8.59 28.25
C TYR A 87 12.73 7.53 27.99
N GLN A 88 13.17 6.30 27.74
CA GLN A 88 12.27 5.17 27.44
C GLN A 88 12.43 4.03 28.43
N GLY A 89 13.17 4.24 29.53
CA GLY A 89 13.30 3.26 30.61
C GLY A 89 12.08 3.27 31.54
N GLU A 90 12.10 2.34 32.51
CA GLU A 90 11.06 2.26 33.53
C GLU A 90 11.08 3.49 34.44
N GLY A 91 9.90 3.95 34.86
CA GLY A 91 9.72 5.11 35.72
C GLY A 91 9.79 6.45 34.99
N SER A 92 10.01 7.53 35.72
CA SER A 92 10.07 8.88 35.19
C SER A 92 11.48 9.48 35.31
N LYS A 93 11.86 10.31 34.33
CA LYS A 93 13.11 11.06 34.39
C LYS A 93 12.87 12.50 33.92
N THR A 94 13.16 13.46 34.79
CA THR A 94 12.98 14.90 34.48
C THR A 94 14.13 15.40 33.64
N ILE A 95 14.07 15.14 32.31
CA ILE A 95 15.07 15.61 31.34
C ILE A 95 14.38 16.19 30.11
N ILE A 96 15.09 17.10 29.43
CA ILE A 96 14.77 17.54 28.08
C ILE A 96 15.71 16.76 27.14
N PRO A 97 15.21 15.96 26.19
CA PRO A 97 16.06 15.20 25.28
C PRO A 97 16.80 16.13 24.32
N SER A 98 17.96 15.68 23.85
CA SER A 98 18.74 16.41 22.84
C SER A 98 18.29 16.12 21.41
N HIS A 99 17.61 14.99 21.17
CA HIS A 99 17.13 14.60 19.84
C HIS A 99 15.87 13.74 19.94
N ALA A 100 15.15 13.68 18.82
CA ALA A 100 14.06 12.75 18.55
C ALA A 100 14.06 12.43 17.06
N PHE A 101 13.46 11.31 16.67
CA PHE A 101 13.34 10.91 15.26
C PHE A 101 12.01 10.23 14.98
N ALA A 102 11.58 10.28 13.72
CA ALA A 102 10.51 9.44 13.20
C ALA A 102 10.98 8.70 11.95
N LYS A 103 10.41 7.52 11.72
CA LYS A 103 10.53 6.76 10.48
C LYS A 103 9.20 6.83 9.76
N ILE A 104 9.25 7.18 8.49
CA ILE A 104 8.06 7.42 7.66
C ILE A 104 8.15 6.51 6.43
N SER A 105 7.04 5.93 6.03
CA SER A 105 6.90 5.30 4.73
C SER A 105 5.67 5.82 4.00
N CYS A 106 5.73 5.83 2.68
CA CYS A 106 4.60 6.13 1.82
C CYS A 106 4.34 4.94 0.91
N ARG A 107 3.09 4.55 0.79
CA ARG A 107 2.65 3.73 -0.33
C ARG A 107 2.26 4.65 -1.45
N LEU A 108 2.86 4.42 -2.61
CA LEU A 108 2.59 5.23 -3.79
C LEU A 108 1.64 4.48 -4.74
N VAL A 109 0.90 5.25 -5.51
CA VAL A 109 0.01 4.74 -6.56
C VAL A 109 0.49 5.21 -7.93
N PRO A 110 0.01 4.63 -9.04
CA PRO A 110 0.37 5.08 -10.38
C PRO A 110 0.19 6.59 -10.55
N GLY A 111 1.15 7.23 -11.24
CA GLY A 111 1.21 8.69 -11.41
C GLY A 111 2.07 9.41 -10.38
N GLN A 112 2.43 8.76 -9.27
CA GLN A 112 3.37 9.31 -8.28
C GLN A 112 4.79 8.79 -8.54
N GLN A 113 5.78 9.66 -8.27
CA GLN A 113 7.21 9.32 -8.38
C GLN A 113 7.88 9.47 -7.02
N PRO A 114 8.63 8.45 -6.55
CA PRO A 114 9.26 8.44 -5.22
C PRO A 114 10.09 9.70 -4.94
N GLU A 115 10.94 10.11 -5.87
CA GLU A 115 11.83 11.26 -5.71
C GLU A 115 11.05 12.58 -5.57
N ARG A 116 9.91 12.67 -6.27
CA ARG A 116 9.02 13.83 -6.15
C ARG A 116 8.36 13.86 -4.78
N ILE A 117 7.84 12.73 -4.32
CA ILE A 117 7.21 12.61 -3.00
C ILE A 117 8.21 12.89 -1.88
N GLU A 118 9.43 12.36 -1.95
CA GLU A 118 10.48 12.68 -0.99
C GLU A 118 10.78 14.18 -0.93
N THR A 119 10.82 14.84 -2.07
CA THR A 119 11.03 16.28 -2.14
C THR A 119 9.89 17.07 -1.47
N LEU A 120 8.63 16.68 -1.73
CA LEU A 120 7.46 17.30 -1.11
C LEU A 120 7.44 17.09 0.41
N LEU A 121 7.81 15.91 0.88
CA LEU A 121 7.94 15.59 2.30
C LEU A 121 9.02 16.46 2.98
N GLU A 122 10.18 16.58 2.35
CA GLU A 122 11.28 17.41 2.87
C GLU A 122 10.88 18.88 2.95
N GLU A 123 10.21 19.40 1.93
CA GLU A 123 9.66 20.76 1.92
C GLU A 123 8.61 20.96 3.01
N HIS A 124 7.71 19.99 3.18
CA HIS A 124 6.69 20.01 4.22
C HIS A 124 7.30 20.02 5.62
N VAL A 125 8.25 19.14 5.89
CA VAL A 125 8.99 19.06 7.16
C VAL A 125 9.70 20.39 7.45
N LYS A 126 10.42 20.95 6.47
CA LYS A 126 11.08 22.26 6.63
C LYS A 126 10.11 23.38 6.96
N LYS A 127 8.95 23.40 6.31
CA LYS A 127 7.90 24.40 6.52
C LYS A 127 7.27 24.32 7.91
N HIS A 128 7.08 23.10 8.43
CA HIS A 128 6.41 22.87 9.72
C HIS A 128 7.39 22.66 10.88
N SER A 129 8.68 22.82 10.65
CA SER A 129 9.69 22.75 11.71
C SER A 129 9.59 23.98 12.63
N PRO A 130 9.35 23.79 13.94
CA PRO A 130 9.29 24.90 14.88
C PRO A 130 10.65 25.61 15.02
N LYS A 131 10.62 26.87 15.43
CA LYS A 131 11.85 27.60 15.72
C LYS A 131 12.59 26.94 16.88
N GLY A 132 13.94 26.97 16.83
CA GLY A 132 14.81 26.48 17.90
C GLY A 132 15.15 25.01 17.85
N VAL A 133 14.77 24.31 16.78
CA VAL A 133 15.24 22.95 16.48
C VAL A 133 15.91 22.91 15.11
N THR A 134 16.86 21.98 14.94
CA THR A 134 17.43 21.64 13.63
C THR A 134 16.84 20.31 13.22
N VAL A 135 16.33 20.23 11.98
CA VAL A 135 15.77 19.00 11.42
C VAL A 135 16.66 18.51 10.27
N GLU A 136 17.02 17.24 10.32
CA GLU A 136 17.68 16.52 9.26
C GLU A 136 16.65 15.59 8.61
N PHE A 137 16.48 15.69 7.29
CA PHE A 137 15.64 14.77 6.51
C PHE A 137 16.57 13.80 5.77
N ARG A 138 16.41 12.51 6.04
CA ARG A 138 17.15 11.45 5.37
C ARG A 138 16.26 10.72 4.41
N ARG A 139 16.62 10.79 3.12
CA ARG A 139 15.91 10.09 2.05
C ARG A 139 16.15 8.60 2.16
N GLY A 140 15.11 7.83 1.80
CA GLY A 140 15.11 6.38 1.83
C GLY A 140 15.32 5.76 0.45
N HIS A 141 14.71 4.61 0.26
CA HIS A 141 14.63 3.89 -1.01
C HIS A 141 13.16 3.82 -1.44
N GLY A 142 12.89 4.08 -2.70
CA GLY A 142 11.55 4.02 -3.27
C GLY A 142 11.54 3.21 -4.57
N GLY A 143 10.35 2.76 -4.97
CA GLY A 143 10.07 2.17 -6.26
C GLY A 143 8.77 2.75 -6.81
N ASN A 144 8.66 2.80 -8.14
CA ASN A 144 7.43 3.25 -8.79
C ASN A 144 6.30 2.22 -8.56
N ALA A 145 5.07 2.70 -8.50
CA ALA A 145 3.91 1.84 -8.52
C ALA A 145 3.75 1.18 -9.89
N TYR A 146 3.33 -0.06 -9.90
CA TYR A 146 3.09 -0.83 -11.12
C TYR A 146 1.63 -1.27 -11.19
N VAL A 147 1.03 -1.14 -12.35
CA VAL A 147 -0.31 -1.69 -12.67
C VAL A 147 -0.24 -2.33 -14.05
N CYS A 148 -0.70 -3.58 -14.16
CA CYS A 148 -0.89 -4.24 -15.45
C CYS A 148 -2.29 -3.98 -15.99
N ASP A 149 -2.43 -4.00 -17.34
CA ASP A 149 -3.75 -3.95 -17.96
C ASP A 149 -4.44 -5.33 -17.85
N PRO A 150 -5.52 -5.45 -17.07
CA PRO A 150 -6.24 -6.70 -16.91
C PRO A 150 -6.99 -7.12 -18.19
N ASN A 151 -7.20 -6.21 -19.13
CA ASN A 151 -7.88 -6.46 -20.42
C ASN A 151 -6.92 -6.80 -21.56
N SER A 152 -5.62 -6.80 -21.31
CA SER A 152 -4.65 -7.35 -22.28
C SER A 152 -4.94 -8.83 -22.54
N GLU A 153 -4.50 -9.37 -23.68
CA GLU A 153 -4.68 -10.81 -23.99
C GLU A 153 -4.04 -11.70 -22.91
N PHE A 154 -2.94 -11.29 -22.30
CA PHE A 154 -2.32 -11.98 -21.17
C PHE A 154 -3.18 -11.86 -19.90
N GLY A 155 -3.73 -10.69 -19.62
CA GLY A 155 -4.64 -10.44 -18.48
C GLY A 155 -5.92 -11.27 -18.61
N LEU A 156 -6.51 -11.34 -19.80
CA LEU A 156 -7.70 -12.14 -20.08
C LEU A 156 -7.40 -13.66 -19.97
N ALA A 157 -6.24 -14.11 -20.46
CA ALA A 157 -5.81 -15.51 -20.30
C ALA A 157 -5.65 -15.88 -18.81
N ALA A 158 -5.10 -14.99 -18.00
CA ALA A 158 -4.96 -15.18 -16.56
C ALA A 158 -6.33 -15.25 -15.85
N GLN A 159 -7.24 -14.35 -16.16
CA GLN A 159 -8.60 -14.37 -15.60
C GLN A 159 -9.33 -15.68 -15.93
N GLN A 160 -9.23 -16.13 -17.17
CA GLN A 160 -9.83 -17.41 -17.59
C GLN A 160 -9.19 -18.62 -16.90
N ALA A 161 -7.86 -18.60 -16.69
CA ALA A 161 -7.18 -19.68 -15.97
C ALA A 161 -7.61 -19.74 -14.50
N LEU A 162 -7.76 -18.59 -13.85
CA LEU A 162 -8.29 -18.49 -12.50
C LEU A 162 -9.74 -18.98 -12.41
N GLU A 163 -10.60 -18.53 -13.34
CA GLU A 163 -12.01 -18.96 -13.36
C GLU A 163 -12.14 -20.49 -13.54
N GLU A 164 -11.34 -21.07 -14.44
CA GLU A 164 -11.34 -22.52 -14.69
C GLU A 164 -10.85 -23.31 -13.47
N ALA A 165 -9.76 -22.88 -12.82
CA ALA A 165 -9.19 -23.59 -11.68
C ALA A 165 -10.02 -23.44 -10.38
N PHE A 166 -10.61 -22.25 -10.15
CA PHE A 166 -11.33 -21.93 -8.92
C PHE A 166 -12.86 -22.03 -9.05
N GLY A 167 -13.40 -22.18 -10.25
CA GLY A 167 -14.84 -22.31 -10.52
C GLY A 167 -15.63 -20.99 -10.33
N ARG A 168 -14.95 -19.85 -10.27
CA ARG A 168 -15.55 -18.52 -10.12
C ARG A 168 -14.69 -17.47 -10.80
N LYS A 169 -15.32 -16.39 -11.26
CA LYS A 169 -14.60 -15.26 -11.83
C LYS A 169 -13.67 -14.62 -10.79
N PRO A 170 -12.43 -14.29 -11.16
CA PRO A 170 -11.54 -13.54 -10.27
C PRO A 170 -12.04 -12.13 -10.05
N VAL A 171 -11.73 -11.57 -8.89
CA VAL A 171 -11.90 -10.15 -8.60
C VAL A 171 -10.61 -9.44 -8.96
N LEU A 172 -10.70 -8.37 -9.73
CA LEU A 172 -9.55 -7.54 -10.07
C LEU A 172 -9.37 -6.49 -8.97
N VAL A 173 -8.30 -6.63 -8.22
CA VAL A 173 -7.93 -5.68 -7.17
C VAL A 173 -6.57 -5.07 -7.49
N ARG A 174 -6.34 -3.86 -6.99
CA ARG A 174 -4.99 -3.32 -6.87
C ARG A 174 -4.46 -3.72 -5.51
N GLU A 175 -3.17 -3.94 -5.38
CA GLU A 175 -2.58 -4.27 -4.11
C GLU A 175 -1.56 -3.22 -3.71
N GLY A 176 -1.69 -2.72 -2.47
CA GLY A 176 -0.77 -1.76 -1.90
C GLY A 176 0.61 -2.35 -1.52
N GLY A 177 0.84 -3.64 -1.79
CA GLY A 177 2.12 -4.30 -1.57
C GLY A 177 3.17 -3.78 -2.54
N SER A 178 4.33 -3.36 -2.02
CA SER A 178 5.43 -2.93 -2.87
C SER A 178 6.29 -4.13 -3.25
N ILE A 179 6.35 -4.43 -4.53
CA ILE A 179 7.30 -5.38 -5.09
C ILE A 179 8.16 -4.60 -6.11
N PRO A 180 9.17 -3.86 -5.65
CA PRO A 180 9.93 -2.91 -6.49
C PRO A 180 10.54 -3.54 -7.74
N ILE A 181 10.88 -4.84 -7.69
CA ILE A 181 11.45 -5.58 -8.83
C ILE A 181 10.49 -5.66 -10.02
N ILE A 182 9.17 -5.59 -9.81
CA ILE A 182 8.19 -5.71 -10.90
C ILE A 182 8.29 -4.54 -11.87
N GLU A 183 8.36 -3.32 -11.35
CA GLU A 183 8.54 -2.13 -12.19
C GLU A 183 9.89 -2.16 -12.90
N GLU A 184 10.94 -2.57 -12.19
CA GLU A 184 12.28 -2.72 -12.78
C GLU A 184 12.28 -3.76 -13.90
N MET A 185 11.59 -4.89 -13.74
CA MET A 185 11.41 -5.88 -14.81
C MET A 185 10.68 -5.28 -16.02
N LYS A 186 9.62 -4.51 -15.81
CA LYS A 186 8.93 -3.78 -16.87
C LYS A 186 9.87 -2.83 -17.61
N ARG A 187 10.63 -2.05 -16.86
CA ARG A 187 11.56 -1.05 -17.41
C ARG A 187 12.69 -1.69 -18.20
N VAL A 188 13.27 -2.79 -17.69
CA VAL A 188 14.47 -3.42 -18.29
C VAL A 188 14.11 -4.39 -19.40
N LEU A 189 13.07 -5.20 -19.19
CA LEU A 189 12.69 -6.27 -20.12
C LEU A 189 11.55 -5.87 -21.07
N GLY A 190 10.86 -4.75 -20.81
CA GLY A 190 9.65 -4.38 -21.56
C GLY A 190 8.48 -5.32 -21.36
N ALA A 191 8.58 -6.27 -20.39
CA ALA A 191 7.59 -7.30 -20.14
C ALA A 191 6.64 -6.88 -19.01
N ASP A 192 5.35 -7.16 -19.19
CA ASP A 192 4.36 -6.98 -18.14
C ASP A 192 4.33 -8.18 -17.20
N ALA A 193 4.19 -7.91 -15.91
CA ALA A 193 4.00 -8.93 -14.89
C ALA A 193 2.53 -9.06 -14.54
N LEU A 194 2.01 -10.28 -14.55
CA LEU A 194 0.67 -10.59 -14.06
C LEU A 194 0.76 -10.97 -12.58
N MET A 195 0.12 -10.18 -11.74
CA MET A 195 0.06 -10.40 -10.30
C MET A 195 -1.16 -11.27 -9.97
N LEU A 196 -0.93 -12.52 -9.61
CA LEU A 196 -1.99 -13.50 -9.34
C LEU A 196 -1.99 -13.86 -7.86
N GLY A 197 -2.99 -13.38 -7.11
CA GLY A 197 -3.16 -13.64 -5.70
C GLY A 197 -3.96 -14.93 -5.45
N MET A 198 -3.46 -15.78 -4.56
CA MET A 198 -4.13 -17.01 -4.14
C MET A 198 -4.24 -17.14 -2.62
N CYS A 199 -3.74 -16.15 -1.87
CA CYS A 199 -3.82 -16.13 -0.42
C CYS A 199 -5.21 -15.70 0.05
N LEU A 200 -5.65 -16.24 1.17
CA LEU A 200 -6.87 -15.80 1.86
C LEU A 200 -6.55 -14.60 2.77
N PRO A 201 -7.56 -13.78 3.12
CA PRO A 201 -7.36 -12.65 4.03
C PRO A 201 -6.83 -13.05 5.41
N ASP A 202 -7.12 -14.27 5.88
CA ASP A 202 -6.67 -14.83 7.16
C ASP A 202 -5.35 -15.61 7.09
N ALA A 203 -4.65 -15.56 5.95
CA ALA A 203 -3.34 -16.23 5.76
C ALA A 203 -2.25 -15.72 6.69
N ARG A 204 -2.45 -14.60 7.38
CA ARG A 204 -1.51 -13.98 8.34
C ARG A 204 -0.12 -13.73 7.75
N ILE A 205 -0.07 -13.24 6.50
CA ILE A 205 1.18 -12.96 5.80
C ILE A 205 2.07 -12.04 6.65
N HIS A 206 3.37 -12.37 6.75
CA HIS A 206 4.38 -11.70 7.57
C HIS A 206 4.12 -11.71 9.09
N SER A 207 3.29 -12.64 9.57
CA SER A 207 2.99 -12.76 11.01
C SER A 207 3.13 -14.20 11.52
N PRO A 208 3.17 -14.39 12.85
CA PRO A 208 3.17 -15.74 13.43
C PRO A 208 1.95 -16.54 12.96
N ASN A 209 2.17 -17.84 12.70
CA ASN A 209 1.17 -18.77 12.16
C ASN A 209 0.71 -18.42 10.75
N GLU A 210 1.57 -17.82 9.94
CA GLU A 210 1.34 -17.71 8.48
C GLU A 210 0.98 -19.08 7.92
N ASN A 211 -0.06 -19.13 7.08
CA ASN A 211 -0.58 -20.38 6.57
C ASN A 211 -1.04 -20.25 5.12
N PHE A 212 -1.08 -21.40 4.45
CA PHE A 212 -1.61 -21.51 3.09
C PHE A 212 -2.37 -22.84 2.97
N PRO A 213 -3.69 -22.84 2.69
CA PRO A 213 -4.47 -24.05 2.58
C PRO A 213 -3.97 -24.98 1.46
N VAL A 214 -3.91 -26.30 1.74
CA VAL A 214 -3.37 -27.30 0.80
C VAL A 214 -4.23 -27.42 -0.47
N ASP A 215 -5.54 -27.25 -0.35
CA ASP A 215 -6.46 -27.26 -1.49
C ASP A 215 -6.23 -26.05 -2.41
N LEU A 216 -5.94 -24.88 -1.87
CA LEU A 216 -5.56 -23.70 -2.65
C LEU A 216 -4.19 -23.89 -3.32
N PHE A 217 -3.26 -24.54 -2.65
CA PHE A 217 -1.97 -24.90 -3.24
C PHE A 217 -2.15 -25.78 -4.47
N SER A 218 -2.98 -26.82 -4.36
CA SER A 218 -3.30 -27.72 -5.48
C SER A 218 -3.97 -26.97 -6.63
N LYS A 219 -4.97 -26.15 -6.34
CA LYS A 219 -5.63 -25.29 -7.35
C LYS A 219 -4.67 -24.30 -8.00
N GLY A 220 -3.70 -23.79 -7.26
CA GLY A 220 -2.65 -22.92 -7.80
C GLY A 220 -1.77 -23.63 -8.82
N ILE A 221 -1.46 -24.92 -8.62
CA ILE A 221 -0.76 -25.75 -9.59
C ILE A 221 -1.60 -25.92 -10.86
N ASP A 222 -2.87 -26.29 -10.71
CA ASP A 222 -3.80 -26.46 -11.84
C ASP A 222 -3.95 -25.14 -12.62
N MET A 223 -4.16 -24.03 -11.93
CA MET A 223 -4.24 -22.70 -12.54
C MET A 223 -2.97 -22.36 -13.33
N SER A 224 -1.79 -22.64 -12.78
CA SER A 224 -0.52 -22.39 -13.46
C SER A 224 -0.39 -23.20 -14.75
N GLN A 225 -0.79 -24.47 -14.74
CA GLN A 225 -0.79 -25.31 -15.94
C GLN A 225 -1.76 -24.80 -17.00
N ILE A 226 -2.98 -24.40 -16.60
CA ILE A 226 -3.98 -23.83 -17.50
C ILE A 226 -3.46 -22.54 -18.11
N LEU A 227 -2.91 -21.65 -17.28
CA LEU A 227 -2.36 -20.37 -17.72
C LEU A 227 -1.25 -20.57 -18.76
N LEU A 228 -0.26 -21.42 -18.49
CA LEU A 228 0.83 -21.68 -19.43
C LEU A 228 0.34 -22.21 -20.77
N ARG A 229 -0.67 -23.10 -20.77
CA ARG A 229 -1.29 -23.59 -22.02
C ARG A 229 -1.97 -22.46 -22.80
N ARG A 230 -2.70 -21.57 -22.12
CA ARG A 230 -3.39 -20.42 -22.75
C ARG A 230 -2.38 -19.42 -23.29
N LEU A 231 -1.33 -19.09 -22.55
CA LEU A 231 -0.28 -18.19 -22.99
C LEU A 231 0.44 -18.73 -24.25
N GLY A 232 0.68 -20.05 -24.32
CA GLY A 232 1.28 -20.68 -25.50
C GLY A 232 0.40 -20.66 -26.76
N GLN A 233 -0.89 -20.28 -26.65
CA GLN A 233 -1.81 -20.12 -27.78
C GLN A 233 -1.90 -18.69 -28.30
N ILE A 234 -1.38 -17.72 -27.55
CA ILE A 234 -1.32 -16.32 -27.95
C ILE A 234 -0.27 -16.21 -29.08
N LYS A 235 -0.71 -15.75 -30.24
CA LYS A 235 0.17 -15.54 -31.40
C LYS A 235 0.84 -14.18 -31.25
N HIS A 236 2.14 -14.17 -31.29
CA HIS A 236 2.95 -12.95 -31.36
C HIS A 236 2.96 -12.35 -32.76
#